data_2a49fd437bf6594a40eaf01bd202bd4e
#
_entry.id   2a49fd437bf6594a40eaf01bd202bd4e
#
_cell.length_a   1.000
_cell.length_b   1.000
_cell.length_c   1.000
_cell.angle_alpha   90.00
_cell.angle_beta   90.00
_cell.angle_gamma   90.00
#
_symmetry.space_group_name_H-M   'P 1'
#
loop_
_entity.id
_entity.type
_entity.pdbx_description
1 polymer ?
#
loop_
_entity_poly.entity_id
_entity_poly.type
_entity_poly.pdbx_seq_one_letter_code
_entity_poly.pdbx_strand_id
1 'polypeptide(L)'
;MARLYSIDATPEANRGIAGCVSAAAGSPEVADIAKNPFRAEFALLANSPELVYLDSAATEQRPACVLDAQRRFYETMNANPLRGLYRLSIEATEAIARARAHVARFIGAPESDEVVFVRNASEALNLAAKGLAGICDLKPGDEVVISIMEHHSNLIPWQQLCRATGATLV
;
A
#
# COMPACT_ATOMS: atom_id res chain seq x y z
N MET A 1 -23.82 -7.78 5.30
CA MET A 1 -23.30 -9.03 5.89
C MET A 1 -22.13 -9.49 5.04
N ALA A 2 -20.91 -9.13 5.41
CA ALA A 2 -19.71 -9.56 4.71
C ALA A 2 -19.29 -10.91 5.30
N ARG A 3 -19.26 -11.97 4.48
CA ARG A 3 -18.64 -13.24 4.88
C ARG A 3 -17.12 -13.07 4.79
N LEU A 4 -16.49 -13.07 5.94
CA LEU A 4 -15.05 -13.30 6.05
C LEU A 4 -14.78 -14.75 5.65
N TYR A 5 -14.11 -14.95 4.52
CA TYR A 5 -13.51 -16.24 4.18
C TYR A 5 -12.27 -16.42 5.06
N SER A 6 -12.39 -17.24 6.10
CA SER A 6 -11.24 -17.80 6.79
C SER A 6 -10.56 -18.78 5.81
N ILE A 7 -9.34 -18.46 5.43
CA ILE A 7 -8.48 -19.41 4.71
C ILE A 7 -7.91 -20.34 5.79
N ASP A 8 -8.53 -21.49 5.96
CA ASP A 8 -7.99 -22.57 6.79
C ASP A 8 -6.67 -23.04 6.16
N ALA A 9 -5.58 -22.84 6.89
CA ALA A 9 -4.23 -23.24 6.48
C ALA A 9 -4.01 -24.75 6.71
N THR A 10 -4.91 -25.60 6.20
CA THR A 10 -4.68 -27.04 6.20
C THR A 10 -3.90 -27.45 4.93
N PRO A 11 -3.00 -28.43 5.02
CA PRO A 11 -2.23 -28.91 3.85
C PRO A 11 -3.08 -29.40 2.67
N GLU A 12 -4.37 -29.66 2.89
CA GLU A 12 -5.28 -30.11 1.83
C GLU A 12 -5.85 -28.96 0.98
N ALA A 13 -6.02 -27.76 1.56
CA ALA A 13 -6.46 -26.58 0.80
C ALA A 13 -5.42 -26.14 -0.26
N ASN A 14 -4.16 -26.45 -0.02
CA ASN A 14 -3.06 -26.09 -0.92
C ASN A 14 -2.91 -27.04 -2.14
N ARG A 15 -3.55 -28.21 -2.13
CA ARG A 15 -3.47 -29.16 -3.26
C ARG A 15 -4.26 -28.72 -4.50
N GLY A 16 -5.32 -27.94 -4.31
CA GLY A 16 -6.12 -27.41 -5.42
C GLY A 16 -5.40 -26.35 -6.23
N ILE A 17 -4.58 -25.54 -5.57
CA ILE A 17 -3.81 -24.46 -6.20
C ILE A 17 -2.54 -25.04 -6.86
N ALA A 18 -1.90 -26.01 -6.24
CA ALA A 18 -0.73 -26.69 -6.79
C ALA A 18 -1.04 -27.44 -8.10
N GLY A 19 -2.26 -28.00 -8.23
CA GLY A 19 -2.68 -28.69 -9.45
C GLY A 19 -2.87 -27.77 -10.67
N CYS A 20 -3.23 -26.51 -10.45
CA CYS A 20 -3.40 -25.54 -11.54
C CYS A 20 -2.08 -24.96 -12.04
N VAL A 21 -1.04 -24.93 -11.19
CA VAL A 21 0.26 -24.32 -11.49
C VAL A 21 1.25 -25.34 -12.06
N SER A 22 1.10 -26.64 -11.71
CA SER A 22 1.98 -27.72 -12.15
C SER A 22 1.97 -27.95 -13.67
N ALA A 23 0.88 -27.58 -14.36
CA ALA A 23 0.80 -27.69 -15.82
C ALA A 23 1.63 -26.63 -16.57
N ALA A 24 2.04 -25.56 -15.90
CA ALA A 24 2.78 -24.45 -16.49
C ALA A 24 4.32 -24.56 -16.27
N ALA A 25 4.78 -25.50 -15.46
CA ALA A 25 6.21 -25.66 -15.09
C ALA A 25 7.15 -26.01 -16.27
N GLY A 26 6.62 -26.25 -17.45
CA GLY A 26 7.40 -26.59 -18.65
C GLY A 26 7.40 -25.49 -19.72
N SER A 27 6.77 -24.34 -19.52
CA SER A 27 6.83 -23.27 -20.50
C SER A 27 8.11 -22.44 -20.31
N PRO A 28 8.78 -22.03 -21.42
CA PRO A 28 9.99 -21.18 -21.34
C PRO A 28 9.76 -19.86 -20.59
N GLU A 29 8.53 -19.34 -20.58
CA GLU A 29 8.15 -18.10 -19.87
C GLU A 29 8.19 -18.25 -18.34
N VAL A 30 7.75 -19.41 -17.79
CA VAL A 30 7.82 -19.65 -16.33
C VAL A 30 9.24 -19.82 -15.85
N ALA A 31 10.09 -20.48 -16.68
CA ALA A 31 11.52 -20.62 -16.39
C ALA A 31 12.25 -19.26 -16.38
N ASP A 32 11.78 -18.29 -17.15
CA ASP A 32 12.35 -16.94 -17.23
C ASP A 32 11.94 -16.06 -16.05
N ILE A 33 10.69 -16.19 -15.57
CA ILE A 33 10.21 -15.53 -14.34
C ILE A 33 10.99 -16.01 -13.11
N ALA A 34 11.32 -17.30 -13.03
CA ALA A 34 12.13 -17.86 -11.95
C ALA A 34 13.58 -17.30 -11.93
N LYS A 35 14.07 -16.81 -13.07
CA LYS A 35 15.40 -16.18 -13.20
C LYS A 35 15.44 -14.70 -12.86
N ASN A 36 14.32 -14.06 -12.49
CA ASN A 36 14.31 -12.66 -12.10
C ASN A 36 15.23 -12.46 -10.88
N PRO A 37 16.29 -11.64 -10.99
CA PRO A 37 17.28 -11.46 -9.94
C PRO A 37 16.69 -10.87 -8.66
N PHE A 38 15.62 -10.09 -8.77
CA PHE A 38 14.94 -9.48 -7.62
C PHE A 38 14.09 -10.46 -6.83
N ARG A 39 13.77 -11.64 -7.40
CA ARG A 39 12.92 -12.63 -6.73
C ARG A 39 13.50 -13.07 -5.38
N ALA A 40 14.83 -13.22 -5.29
CA ALA A 40 15.54 -13.63 -4.09
C ALA A 40 15.46 -12.61 -2.95
N GLU A 41 15.15 -11.34 -3.27
CA GLU A 41 14.99 -10.29 -2.26
C GLU A 41 13.68 -10.42 -1.47
N PHE A 42 12.72 -11.20 -1.96
CA PHE A 42 11.43 -11.41 -1.33
C PHE A 42 11.37 -12.79 -0.68
N ALA A 43 11.41 -12.85 0.65
CA ALA A 43 11.51 -14.09 1.41
C ALA A 43 10.42 -15.12 1.03
N LEU A 44 9.17 -14.69 0.83
CA LEU A 44 8.09 -15.59 0.39
C LEU A 44 8.39 -16.25 -0.94
N LEU A 45 8.89 -15.46 -1.90
CA LEU A 45 9.17 -15.95 -3.25
C LEU A 45 10.45 -16.78 -3.31
N ALA A 46 11.44 -16.41 -2.49
CA ALA A 46 12.69 -17.19 -2.35
C ALA A 46 12.43 -18.58 -1.73
N ASN A 47 11.55 -18.65 -0.73
CA ASN A 47 11.18 -19.89 -0.06
C ASN A 47 10.16 -20.75 -0.84
N SER A 48 9.60 -20.21 -1.91
CA SER A 48 8.57 -20.86 -2.73
C SER A 48 8.91 -20.70 -4.22
N PRO A 49 9.92 -21.42 -4.75
CA PRO A 49 10.42 -21.22 -6.12
C PRO A 49 9.34 -21.36 -7.20
N GLU A 50 8.39 -22.28 -6.99
CA GLU A 50 7.29 -22.56 -7.93
C GLU A 50 6.12 -21.58 -7.83
N LEU A 51 6.13 -20.67 -6.85
CA LEU A 51 5.03 -19.74 -6.65
C LEU A 51 5.04 -18.64 -7.71
N VAL A 52 3.94 -18.52 -8.45
CA VAL A 52 3.63 -17.35 -9.28
C VAL A 52 2.63 -16.47 -8.51
N TYR A 53 3.08 -15.33 -8.02
CA TYR A 53 2.26 -14.42 -7.23
C TYR A 53 1.80 -13.25 -8.12
N LEU A 54 0.49 -13.15 -8.37
CA LEU A 54 -0.11 -12.16 -9.28
C LEU A 54 -1.09 -11.20 -8.56
N ASP A 55 -1.12 -11.22 -7.23
CA ASP A 55 -2.08 -10.44 -6.44
C ASP A 55 -1.42 -9.26 -5.70
N SER A 56 -0.40 -8.66 -6.29
CA SER A 56 0.30 -7.50 -5.69
C SER A 56 -0.61 -6.27 -5.55
N ALA A 57 -1.68 -6.18 -6.34
CA ALA A 57 -2.66 -5.10 -6.23
C ALA A 57 -3.40 -5.13 -4.88
N ALA A 58 -3.68 -6.31 -4.35
CA ALA A 58 -4.30 -6.48 -3.04
C ALA A 58 -3.28 -6.48 -1.90
N THR A 59 -2.15 -7.19 -2.09
CA THR A 59 -1.10 -7.29 -1.07
C THR A 59 0.27 -7.46 -1.72
N GLU A 60 1.11 -6.47 -1.57
CA GLU A 60 2.50 -6.55 -2.04
C GLU A 60 3.37 -7.38 -1.10
N GLN A 61 4.27 -8.17 -1.69
CA GLN A 61 5.31 -8.84 -0.94
C GLN A 61 6.38 -7.84 -0.50
N ARG A 62 6.92 -8.03 0.70
CA ARG A 62 7.91 -7.13 1.27
C ARG A 62 9.31 -7.67 1.05
N PRO A 63 10.22 -6.88 0.46
CA PRO A 63 11.61 -7.28 0.33
C PRO A 63 12.30 -7.35 1.70
N ALA A 64 13.33 -8.17 1.81
CA ALA A 64 14.08 -8.40 3.05
C ALA A 64 14.59 -7.09 3.67
N CYS A 65 15.08 -6.16 2.86
CA CYS A 65 15.56 -4.86 3.34
C CYS A 65 14.48 -4.03 4.08
N VAL A 66 13.21 -4.15 3.67
CA VAL A 66 12.09 -3.47 4.36
C VAL A 66 11.79 -4.15 5.69
N LEU A 67 11.77 -5.50 5.72
CA LEU A 67 11.55 -6.26 6.95
C LEU A 67 12.67 -6.02 7.96
N ASP A 68 13.92 -5.96 7.50
CA ASP A 68 15.08 -5.68 8.34
C ASP A 68 15.09 -4.23 8.86
N ALA A 69 14.67 -3.27 8.06
CA ALA A 69 14.53 -1.88 8.49
C ALA A 69 13.46 -1.74 9.59
N GLN A 70 12.31 -2.43 9.43
CA GLN A 70 11.25 -2.45 10.43
C GLN A 70 11.72 -3.11 11.73
N ARG A 71 12.39 -4.28 11.64
CA ARG A 71 12.97 -4.97 12.79
C ARG A 71 13.96 -4.07 13.52
N ARG A 72 14.91 -3.49 12.81
CA ARG A 72 15.92 -2.59 13.36
C ARG A 72 15.29 -1.39 14.07
N PHE A 73 14.23 -0.81 13.50
CA PHE A 73 13.53 0.28 14.17
C PHE A 73 13.01 -0.14 15.55
N TYR A 74 12.32 -1.28 15.63
CA TYR A 74 11.79 -1.77 16.90
C TYR A 74 12.88 -2.17 17.90
N GLU A 75 13.99 -2.70 17.44
CA GLU A 75 15.10 -3.15 18.29
C GLU A 75 15.95 -1.98 18.81
N THR A 76 16.05 -0.87 18.07
CA THR A 76 17.06 0.17 18.35
C THR A 76 16.53 1.60 18.50
N MET A 77 15.36 1.92 17.94
CA MET A 77 14.85 3.30 17.86
C MET A 77 13.37 3.45 18.22
N ASN A 78 12.74 2.41 18.76
CA ASN A 78 11.30 2.44 19.06
C ASN A 78 10.97 3.47 20.15
N ALA A 79 10.68 4.69 19.73
CA ALA A 79 10.33 5.80 20.61
C ALA A 79 9.27 6.69 19.93
N ASN A 80 8.53 7.47 20.75
CA ASN A 80 7.54 8.41 20.26
C ASN A 80 8.25 9.59 19.54
N PRO A 81 8.03 9.76 18.22
CA PRO A 81 8.60 10.88 17.49
C PRO A 81 7.93 12.21 17.86
N LEU A 82 8.58 13.34 17.57
CA LEU A 82 8.08 14.72 17.62
C LEU A 82 7.91 15.32 19.05
N ARG A 83 7.84 14.55 20.11
CA ARG A 83 7.49 15.09 21.44
C ARG A 83 8.51 14.88 22.54
N GLY A 84 9.59 14.17 22.29
CA GLY A 84 10.63 13.90 23.30
C GLY A 84 11.92 14.65 23.02
N LEU A 85 12.57 15.11 24.07
CA LEU A 85 13.91 15.74 23.99
C LEU A 85 15.04 14.74 24.23
N TYR A 86 14.73 13.47 24.43
CA TYR A 86 15.71 12.41 24.62
C TYR A 86 16.15 11.79 23.29
N ARG A 87 17.34 11.22 23.27
CA ARG A 87 18.04 10.75 22.08
C ARG A 87 17.15 9.90 21.15
N LEU A 88 16.48 8.88 21.66
CA LEU A 88 15.67 7.98 20.81
C LEU A 88 14.48 8.68 20.14
N SER A 89 13.85 9.65 20.81
CA SER A 89 12.77 10.44 20.22
C SER A 89 13.27 11.34 19.09
N ILE A 90 14.46 11.91 19.25
CA ILE A 90 15.10 12.72 18.21
C ILE A 90 15.46 11.85 17.02
N GLU A 91 16.10 10.70 17.23
CA GLU A 91 16.46 9.74 16.16
C GLU A 91 15.23 9.23 15.39
N ALA A 92 14.14 8.91 16.10
CA ALA A 92 12.87 8.50 15.47
C ALA A 92 12.25 9.64 14.63
N THR A 93 12.29 10.87 15.14
CA THR A 93 11.82 12.07 14.43
C THR A 93 12.60 12.29 13.14
N GLU A 94 13.93 12.24 13.22
CA GLU A 94 14.79 12.38 12.06
C GLU A 94 14.60 11.26 11.04
N ALA A 95 14.34 10.02 11.48
CA ALA A 95 14.08 8.90 10.59
C ALA A 95 12.81 9.13 9.76
N ILE A 96 11.73 9.63 10.38
CA ILE A 96 10.49 9.99 9.68
C ILE A 96 10.74 11.15 8.71
N ALA A 97 11.46 12.19 9.12
CA ALA A 97 11.77 13.33 8.27
C ALA A 97 12.60 12.90 7.03
N ARG A 98 13.60 12.05 7.22
CA ARG A 98 14.39 11.49 6.11
C ARG A 98 13.51 10.64 5.16
N ALA A 99 12.64 9.78 5.69
CA ALA A 99 11.74 8.96 4.87
C ALA A 99 10.81 9.86 4.03
N ARG A 100 10.22 10.89 4.63
CA ARG A 100 9.37 11.87 3.96
C ARG A 100 10.11 12.58 2.82
N ALA A 101 11.33 13.07 3.08
CA ALA A 101 12.15 13.72 2.07
C ALA A 101 12.55 12.77 0.91
N HIS A 102 12.76 11.47 1.19
CA HIS A 102 13.01 10.50 0.13
C HIS A 102 11.78 10.29 -0.76
N VAL A 103 10.60 10.15 -0.16
CA VAL A 103 9.35 10.00 -0.93
C VAL A 103 9.08 11.26 -1.75
N ALA A 104 9.21 12.45 -1.15
CA ALA A 104 9.02 13.71 -1.85
C ALA A 104 9.90 13.79 -3.12
N ARG A 105 11.19 13.50 -3.00
CA ARG A 105 12.10 13.46 -4.16
C ARG A 105 11.68 12.43 -5.20
N PHE A 106 11.24 11.25 -4.78
CA PHE A 106 10.84 10.18 -5.70
C PHE A 106 9.61 10.55 -6.53
N ILE A 107 8.62 11.21 -5.91
CA ILE A 107 7.39 11.65 -6.59
C ILE A 107 7.50 13.04 -7.22
N GLY A 108 8.60 13.75 -7.05
CA GLY A 108 8.81 15.11 -7.57
C GLY A 108 8.05 16.19 -6.79
N ALA A 109 7.68 15.95 -5.54
CA ALA A 109 7.08 16.97 -4.68
C ALA A 109 8.13 18.02 -4.30
N PRO A 110 7.83 19.33 -4.41
CA PRO A 110 8.75 20.42 -4.06
C PRO A 110 9.19 20.39 -2.59
N GLU A 111 8.25 20.13 -1.70
CA GLU A 111 8.48 20.15 -0.26
C GLU A 111 8.16 18.81 0.40
N SER A 112 8.94 18.42 1.40
CA SER A 112 8.71 17.18 2.14
C SER A 112 7.41 17.19 2.94
N ASP A 113 6.90 18.36 3.28
CA ASP A 113 5.65 18.52 4.04
C ASP A 113 4.40 18.26 3.21
N GLU A 114 4.53 18.17 1.88
CA GLU A 114 3.46 17.70 0.99
C GLU A 114 3.22 16.19 1.07
N VAL A 115 4.14 15.45 1.71
CA VAL A 115 4.02 14.01 1.89
C VAL A 115 3.44 13.68 3.26
N VAL A 116 2.27 13.06 3.28
CA VAL A 116 1.59 12.60 4.49
C VAL A 116 1.52 11.07 4.47
N PHE A 117 2.13 10.43 5.47
CA PHE A 117 2.03 8.98 5.63
C PHE A 117 0.72 8.59 6.31
N VAL A 118 0.00 7.67 5.70
CA VAL A 118 -1.24 7.08 6.17
C VAL A 118 -1.17 5.56 6.11
N ARG A 119 -2.14 4.86 6.67
CA ARG A 119 -2.11 3.40 6.77
C ARG A 119 -2.31 2.68 5.43
N ASN A 120 -3.09 3.28 4.53
CA ASN A 120 -3.41 2.69 3.23
C ASN A 120 -4.07 3.73 2.30
N ALA A 121 -4.27 3.35 1.03
CA ALA A 121 -4.92 4.20 0.04
C ALA A 121 -6.35 4.61 0.41
N SER A 122 -7.12 3.75 1.07
CA SER A 122 -8.48 4.09 1.52
C SER A 122 -8.46 5.24 2.52
N GLU A 123 -7.54 5.26 3.46
CA GLU A 123 -7.38 6.38 4.40
C GLU A 123 -6.91 7.65 3.68
N ALA A 124 -5.96 7.53 2.75
CA ALA A 124 -5.46 8.66 1.95
C ALA A 124 -6.59 9.34 1.17
N LEU A 125 -7.40 8.57 0.46
CA LEU A 125 -8.50 9.09 -0.35
C LEU A 125 -9.61 9.71 0.49
N ASN A 126 -9.94 9.12 1.65
CA ASN A 126 -10.88 9.72 2.59
C ASN A 126 -10.33 11.04 3.18
N LEU A 127 -9.03 11.08 3.50
CA LEU A 127 -8.39 12.30 3.99
C LEU A 127 -8.39 13.38 2.91
N ALA A 128 -8.06 13.02 1.66
CA ALA A 128 -8.10 13.95 0.53
C ALA A 128 -9.50 14.50 0.29
N ALA A 129 -10.53 13.66 0.25
CA ALA A 129 -11.92 14.11 0.05
C ALA A 129 -12.39 15.05 1.17
N LYS A 130 -12.06 14.75 2.43
CA LYS A 130 -12.38 15.62 3.57
C LYS A 130 -11.59 16.93 3.54
N GLY A 131 -10.32 16.88 3.15
CA GLY A 131 -9.49 18.08 3.02
C GLY A 131 -10.00 19.00 1.92
N LEU A 132 -10.35 18.44 0.76
CA LEU A 132 -10.92 19.21 -0.34
C LEU A 132 -12.27 19.83 0.02
N ALA A 133 -13.11 19.18 0.81
CA ALA A 133 -14.35 19.77 1.31
C ALA A 133 -14.13 21.05 2.12
N GLY A 134 -13.00 21.15 2.82
CA GLY A 134 -12.66 22.35 3.61
C GLY A 134 -11.91 23.44 2.84
N ILE A 135 -11.29 23.10 1.71
CA ILE A 135 -10.42 24.01 0.94
C ILE A 135 -11.12 24.52 -0.32
N CYS A 136 -11.85 23.66 -1.02
CA CYS A 136 -12.42 23.92 -2.34
C CYS A 136 -13.89 24.24 -2.21
N ASP A 137 -14.40 25.15 -1.57
CA ASP A 137 -15.81 25.61 -1.50
C ASP A 137 -16.76 24.98 -2.58
N LEU A 138 -16.77 23.65 -2.63
CA LEU A 138 -17.54 22.87 -3.60
C LEU A 138 -19.03 23.08 -3.37
N LYS A 139 -19.77 23.36 -4.45
CA LYS A 139 -21.18 23.73 -4.42
C LYS A 139 -21.96 23.14 -5.59
N PRO A 140 -23.28 23.23 -5.58
CA PRO A 140 -24.11 22.83 -6.72
C PRO A 140 -23.63 23.50 -8.03
N GLY A 141 -23.41 22.68 -9.05
CA GLY A 141 -22.85 23.07 -10.34
C GLY A 141 -21.40 22.73 -10.54
N ASP A 142 -20.66 22.41 -9.46
CA ASP A 142 -19.30 21.87 -9.57
C ASP A 142 -19.32 20.37 -9.85
N GLU A 143 -18.27 19.85 -10.48
CA GLU A 143 -18.14 18.45 -10.86
C GLU A 143 -16.89 17.82 -10.25
N VAL A 144 -17.05 16.59 -9.76
CA VAL A 144 -15.95 15.71 -9.39
C VAL A 144 -15.91 14.56 -10.39
N VAL A 145 -14.83 14.49 -11.17
CA VAL A 145 -14.69 13.49 -12.24
C VAL A 145 -13.88 12.30 -11.75
N ILE A 146 -14.40 11.10 -11.95
CA ILE A 146 -13.70 9.83 -11.68
C ILE A 146 -13.85 8.87 -12.87
N SER A 147 -13.09 7.80 -12.91
CA SER A 147 -13.25 6.76 -13.92
C SER A 147 -14.24 5.68 -13.48
N ILE A 148 -14.87 5.00 -14.45
CA ILE A 148 -15.74 3.84 -14.17
C ILE A 148 -14.96 2.64 -13.59
N MET A 149 -13.65 2.62 -13.73
CA MET A 149 -12.78 1.51 -13.28
C MET A 149 -12.26 1.68 -11.85
N GLU A 150 -12.73 2.69 -11.13
CA GLU A 150 -12.23 2.99 -9.78
C GLU A 150 -12.55 1.89 -8.77
N HIS A 151 -11.57 1.60 -7.92
CA HIS A 151 -11.82 0.81 -6.72
C HIS A 151 -12.77 1.58 -5.78
N HIS A 152 -13.59 0.86 -5.01
CA HIS A 152 -14.54 1.48 -4.08
C HIS A 152 -13.91 2.51 -3.13
N SER A 153 -12.65 2.35 -2.75
CA SER A 153 -11.93 3.32 -1.92
C SER A 153 -11.72 4.68 -2.61
N ASN A 154 -11.73 4.70 -3.95
CA ASN A 154 -11.65 5.94 -4.75
C ASN A 154 -13.00 6.33 -5.39
N LEU A 155 -14.08 5.69 -5.00
CA LEU A 155 -15.44 6.04 -5.41
C LEU A 155 -16.24 6.62 -4.24
N ILE A 156 -16.31 5.88 -3.13
CA ILE A 156 -17.20 6.19 -2.01
C ILE A 156 -16.90 7.56 -1.35
N PRO A 157 -15.65 7.95 -1.10
CA PRO A 157 -15.36 9.25 -0.52
C PRO A 157 -15.87 10.42 -1.38
N TRP A 158 -15.72 10.32 -2.69
CA TRP A 158 -16.18 11.34 -3.63
C TRP A 158 -17.71 11.40 -3.74
N GLN A 159 -18.38 10.25 -3.71
CA GLN A 159 -19.85 10.22 -3.62
C GLN A 159 -20.36 10.91 -2.34
N GLN A 160 -19.69 10.68 -1.21
CA GLN A 160 -20.04 11.32 0.06
C GLN A 160 -19.80 12.84 0.00
N LEU A 161 -18.66 13.24 -0.57
CA LEU A 161 -18.33 14.65 -0.76
C LEU A 161 -19.37 15.36 -1.64
N CYS A 162 -19.72 14.82 -2.79
CA CYS A 162 -20.72 15.38 -3.70
C CYS A 162 -22.10 15.49 -3.04
N ARG A 163 -22.52 14.47 -2.29
CA ARG A 163 -23.77 14.52 -1.52
C ARG A 163 -23.78 15.61 -0.47
N ALA A 164 -22.66 15.85 0.18
CA ALA A 164 -22.54 16.85 1.24
C ALA A 164 -22.50 18.29 0.71
N THR A 165 -21.93 18.49 -0.49
CA THR A 165 -21.71 19.82 -1.09
C THR A 165 -22.74 20.18 -2.16
N GLY A 166 -23.50 19.22 -2.65
CA GLY A 166 -24.39 19.40 -3.80
C GLY A 166 -23.69 19.34 -5.16
N ALA A 167 -22.39 19.10 -5.20
CA ALA A 167 -21.62 18.86 -6.42
C ALA A 167 -22.06 17.56 -7.11
N THR A 168 -21.76 17.44 -8.39
CA THR A 168 -22.11 16.27 -9.21
C THR A 168 -20.89 15.36 -9.33
N LEU A 169 -21.08 14.05 -9.15
CA LEU A 169 -20.07 13.06 -9.47
C LEU A 169 -20.25 12.62 -10.94
N VAL A 170 -19.20 12.75 -11.74
CA VAL A 170 -19.17 12.45 -13.17
C VAL A 170 -18.18 11.32 -13.47
#